data_876807c40df907d7ff18494a98a02164
#
_entry.id   876807c40df907d7ff18494a98a02164
#
_cell.length_a   1.000
_cell.length_b   1.000
_cell.length_c   1.000
_cell.angle_alpha   90.00
_cell.angle_beta   90.00
_cell.angle_gamma   90.00
#
_symmetry.space_group_name_H-M   'P 1'
#
loop_
_entity.id
_entity.type
_entity.pdbx_description
1 polymer ?
#
loop_
_entity_poly.entity_id
_entity_poly.type
_entity_poly.pdbx_seq_one_letter_code
_entity_poly.pdbx_strand_id
1 'polypeptide(L)'
;MIFSKNKNLTGRKSVLALLASIGLAVGLSACGGNDDMTSPDTTPQVSGQVLGSYIQNAKLCLDLNDNGKCDSDEPYTVSDAKGKFSIGDKNNGNWKNVVADLTNARENDANGKDMGTKFGSGAFFLAPKGATGTVSAITTQLAQLVTGGAALSDAKNTLAAKYGGVSADKLLGDFNSDSSLASVKAASDDYIKTVVGSKAVRHVFVITLENKNYDESFGTGSATSGQDPYLKSLAPQGALLTNYYGTGHVSLDNYISMMSGQPSTVDTETDCFSVWSDIVDAGNDSSNPKVLKAGTDANGHAGGGCVYPARVKTLANQLDNAKFTWKGYMGDMGNDLNRDGTKSCSFPTRTAKLAGSDPAKAVDGTQSAQAGSASGDVKGDAYATRHNPFVYFHSIIDDINYCDQHVVNLDDNLENDLKSIDTTPNFVYITPNLCDDGHDGDGTGAAGKGCKSGAPGGLTSIDAFLKKWVPIIQASAAYKQDGLIIINFDESNAASSPMTTSFNASYSQMNLTINLPGASCCTQQTGPNVKRPEDQVMSTLPIAYASTLGINTALLPSTVQFIQIGMHYDGVGGDRTGAVLLSPFIKAGTTSDTGYNHYSLLKSLENRFGIPEYLGYADDANLATFGSDIFNQ
;
A
#
# COMPACT_ATOMS: atom_id res chain seq x y z
N MET A 1 47.53 -16.00 -27.31
CA MET A 1 48.72 -16.57 -26.65
C MET A 1 48.20 -17.07 -25.32
N ILE A 2 47.94 -18.31 -25.20
CA ILE A 2 48.77 -19.46 -24.90
C ILE A 2 48.95 -19.61 -23.38
N PHE A 3 48.24 -20.65 -22.86
CA PHE A 3 48.67 -21.73 -21.93
C PHE A 3 49.18 -21.32 -20.53
N SER A 4 48.99 -22.04 -19.45
CA SER A 4 48.74 -23.49 -19.21
C SER A 4 48.69 -23.72 -17.69
N LYS A 5 47.77 -24.56 -17.23
CA LYS A 5 47.95 -25.81 -16.44
C LYS A 5 49.06 -25.89 -15.37
N ASN A 6 48.76 -26.29 -14.15
CA ASN A 6 48.86 -27.65 -13.55
C ASN A 6 48.97 -27.54 -12.02
N LYS A 7 48.17 -28.31 -11.30
CA LYS A 7 48.30 -29.68 -10.76
C LYS A 7 48.97 -29.79 -9.37
N ASN A 8 48.15 -30.39 -8.48
CA ASN A 8 48.52 -31.47 -7.51
C ASN A 8 49.45 -31.10 -6.34
N LEU A 9 49.29 -31.58 -5.13
CA LEU A 9 48.98 -32.91 -4.56
C LEU A 9 48.92 -32.83 -3.02
N THR A 10 47.98 -33.57 -2.44
CA THR A 10 48.11 -34.45 -1.24
C THR A 10 48.64 -33.94 0.10
N GLY A 11 47.91 -34.31 1.15
CA GLY A 11 48.38 -34.34 2.53
C GLY A 11 47.30 -34.84 3.52
N ARG A 12 47.12 -36.15 3.57
CA ARG A 12 46.41 -36.85 4.68
C ARG A 12 47.12 -36.62 6.01
N LYS A 13 46.34 -36.45 7.10
CA LYS A 13 46.66 -37.16 8.36
C LYS A 13 45.39 -37.33 9.22
N SER A 14 45.05 -38.55 9.44
CA SER A 14 44.14 -39.09 10.43
C SER A 14 44.71 -38.94 11.83
N VAL A 15 43.84 -38.70 12.83
CA VAL A 15 44.12 -39.16 14.21
C VAL A 15 42.84 -39.77 14.76
N LEU A 16 43.02 -40.90 15.32
CA LEU A 16 42.19 -41.96 15.82
C LEU A 16 41.69 -41.69 17.24
N ALA A 17 40.45 -42.08 17.52
CA ALA A 17 39.92 -42.82 18.66
C ALA A 17 40.12 -42.33 20.11
N LEU A 18 39.04 -42.35 20.87
CA LEU A 18 38.97 -43.27 22.04
C LEU A 18 37.51 -43.63 22.41
N LEU A 19 37.23 -44.93 22.40
CA LEU A 19 36.06 -45.60 22.92
C LEU A 19 36.12 -45.65 24.47
N ALA A 20 34.97 -45.48 25.12
CA ALA A 20 34.76 -46.08 26.44
C ALA A 20 33.37 -46.73 26.46
N SER A 21 33.37 -48.03 26.41
CA SER A 21 32.29 -48.97 26.63
C SER A 21 32.05 -49.15 28.12
N ILE A 22 30.79 -49.15 28.58
CA ILE A 22 30.37 -49.94 29.74
C ILE A 22 29.07 -50.63 29.36
N GLY A 23 29.13 -51.95 29.28
CA GLY A 23 28.00 -52.85 29.17
C GLY A 23 27.51 -53.32 30.51
N LEU A 24 26.30 -53.82 30.56
CA LEU A 24 25.85 -54.99 31.36
C LEU A 24 24.39 -55.26 30.96
N ALA A 25 24.11 -56.31 30.32
CA ALA A 25 23.80 -57.69 30.64
C ALA A 25 22.28 -57.92 30.85
N VAL A 26 21.67 -58.53 29.89
CA VAL A 26 20.99 -59.84 29.76
C VAL A 26 19.88 -60.13 30.74
N GLY A 27 18.69 -60.27 30.21
CA GLY A 27 17.57 -61.02 30.73
C GLY A 27 16.71 -61.51 29.54
N LEU A 28 17.01 -62.70 29.04
CA LEU A 28 16.16 -63.47 28.12
C LEU A 28 14.93 -63.98 28.83
N SER A 29 13.75 -63.63 28.31
CA SER A 29 12.57 -64.51 28.47
C SER A 29 11.88 -64.50 27.09
N ALA A 30 11.99 -65.62 26.40
CA ALA A 30 11.27 -65.89 25.17
C ALA A 30 9.80 -66.21 25.47
N CYS A 31 8.89 -65.53 24.83
CA CYS A 31 7.59 -66.06 24.44
C CYS A 31 7.21 -65.42 23.09
N GLY A 32 6.92 -66.27 22.09
CA GLY A 32 6.67 -65.87 20.74
C GLY A 32 5.35 -65.13 20.57
N GLY A 33 5.40 -64.14 19.75
CA GLY A 33 4.28 -63.45 19.15
C GLY A 33 4.86 -62.71 17.94
N ASN A 34 4.40 -63.01 16.74
CA ASN A 34 4.67 -62.24 15.54
C ASN A 34 4.03 -60.85 15.72
N ASP A 35 4.77 -59.92 16.27
CA ASP A 35 4.46 -58.51 16.14
C ASP A 35 5.39 -57.95 15.09
N ASP A 36 4.82 -57.51 13.95
CA ASP A 36 5.43 -56.59 13.02
C ASP A 36 5.90 -55.37 13.82
N MET A 37 7.17 -55.36 14.25
CA MET A 37 7.81 -54.18 14.78
C MET A 37 8.01 -53.21 13.61
N THR A 38 6.98 -52.43 13.32
CA THR A 38 7.17 -51.20 12.56
C THR A 38 8.21 -50.39 13.32
N SER A 39 9.35 -50.13 12.70
CA SER A 39 10.34 -49.17 13.20
C SER A 39 9.61 -47.92 13.69
N PRO A 40 9.93 -47.39 14.88
CA PRO A 40 9.32 -46.13 15.30
C PRO A 40 9.53 -45.11 14.20
N ASP A 41 8.45 -44.46 13.79
CA ASP A 41 8.51 -43.39 12.81
C ASP A 41 9.46 -42.31 13.36
N THR A 42 10.66 -42.21 12.80
CA THR A 42 11.70 -41.27 13.22
C THR A 42 11.55 -39.89 12.53
N THR A 43 10.43 -39.65 11.84
CA THR A 43 10.15 -38.37 11.21
C THR A 43 10.17 -37.26 12.26
N PRO A 44 11.02 -36.22 12.09
CA PRO A 44 11.03 -35.07 13.00
C PRO A 44 9.64 -34.46 13.12
N GLN A 45 9.26 -34.06 14.33
CA GLN A 45 7.94 -33.50 14.60
C GLN A 45 8.03 -31.98 14.81
N VAL A 46 7.20 -31.21 14.11
CA VAL A 46 6.95 -29.80 14.39
C VAL A 46 5.67 -29.72 15.23
N SER A 47 5.80 -29.32 16.48
CA SER A 47 4.69 -29.30 17.44
C SER A 47 4.53 -27.93 18.07
N GLY A 48 3.31 -27.60 18.44
CA GLY A 48 2.97 -26.32 19.04
C GLY A 48 1.50 -26.22 19.43
N GLN A 49 1.04 -24.98 19.57
CA GLN A 49 -0.33 -24.66 19.98
C GLN A 49 -0.87 -23.47 19.20
N VAL A 50 -2.11 -23.54 18.69
CA VAL A 50 -2.79 -22.43 18.02
C VAL A 50 -3.54 -21.60 19.05
N LEU A 51 -3.18 -20.32 19.15
CA LEU A 51 -3.71 -19.40 20.16
C LEU A 51 -4.40 -18.17 19.51
N GLY A 52 -5.50 -17.88 19.87
CA GLY A 52 -6.36 -16.81 20.39
C GLY A 52 -6.59 -17.03 21.89
N SER A 53 -7.79 -17.56 22.25
CA SER A 53 -7.81 -18.36 23.47
C SER A 53 -7.18 -19.74 23.15
N TYR A 54 -7.94 -20.76 22.75
CA TYR A 54 -7.40 -22.02 22.25
C TYR A 54 -8.15 -22.40 20.97
N ILE A 55 -7.47 -22.53 19.85
CA ILE A 55 -8.13 -22.69 18.54
C ILE A 55 -8.13 -24.15 18.12
N GLN A 56 -9.32 -24.75 18.11
CA GLN A 56 -9.61 -26.12 17.71
C GLN A 56 -9.97 -26.19 16.22
N ASN A 57 -9.68 -27.33 15.59
CA ASN A 57 -10.00 -27.62 14.19
C ASN A 57 -9.33 -26.66 13.16
N ALA A 58 -8.29 -25.95 13.54
CA ALA A 58 -7.45 -25.30 12.56
C ALA A 58 -6.69 -26.35 11.75
N LYS A 59 -6.69 -26.25 10.40
CA LYS A 59 -5.82 -27.07 9.55
C LYS A 59 -4.44 -26.45 9.57
N LEU A 60 -3.43 -27.19 10.02
CA LEU A 60 -2.04 -26.71 10.06
C LEU A 60 -1.20 -27.45 9.06
N CYS A 61 -0.34 -26.74 8.34
CA CYS A 61 0.60 -27.31 7.37
C CYS A 61 2.00 -26.68 7.48
N LEU A 62 2.99 -27.37 6.89
CA LEU A 62 4.33 -26.85 6.68
C LEU A 62 4.36 -26.22 5.29
N ASP A 63 4.41 -24.90 5.21
CA ASP A 63 4.39 -24.11 3.96
C ASP A 63 5.73 -24.29 3.19
N LEU A 64 5.67 -25.06 2.11
CA LEU A 64 6.84 -25.44 1.32
C LEU A 64 7.19 -24.39 0.24
N ASN A 65 6.20 -23.69 -0.27
CA ASN A 65 6.32 -22.74 -1.37
C ASN A 65 6.22 -21.27 -0.94
N ASP A 66 6.07 -21.02 0.36
CA ASP A 66 5.99 -19.69 0.97
C ASP A 66 4.78 -18.86 0.50
N ASN A 67 3.66 -19.52 0.19
CA ASN A 67 2.45 -18.84 -0.27
C ASN A 67 1.46 -18.49 0.85
N GLY A 68 1.72 -18.91 2.10
CA GLY A 68 0.87 -18.67 3.27
C GLY A 68 -0.44 -19.44 3.27
N LYS A 69 -0.56 -20.51 2.48
CA LYS A 69 -1.74 -21.38 2.37
C LYS A 69 -1.37 -22.82 2.69
N CYS A 70 -2.37 -23.63 3.02
CA CYS A 70 -2.21 -25.08 3.19
C CYS A 70 -2.57 -25.81 1.90
N ASP A 71 -1.59 -26.08 1.07
CA ASP A 71 -1.76 -26.80 -0.20
C ASP A 71 -1.99 -28.31 0.02
N SER A 72 -2.43 -29.00 -1.02
CA SER A 72 -2.81 -30.43 -0.92
C SER A 72 -1.63 -31.39 -0.81
N ASP A 73 -0.46 -30.97 -1.24
CA ASP A 73 0.81 -31.74 -1.24
C ASP A 73 1.68 -31.46 -0.01
N GLU A 74 1.27 -30.54 0.85
CA GLU A 74 1.99 -30.19 2.07
C GLU A 74 1.65 -31.11 3.24
N PRO A 75 2.64 -31.43 4.12
CA PRO A 75 2.37 -32.13 5.37
C PRO A 75 1.42 -31.32 6.25
N TYR A 76 0.36 -31.94 6.74
CA TYR A 76 -0.64 -31.24 7.54
C TYR A 76 -1.16 -32.06 8.73
N THR A 77 -1.78 -31.37 9.66
CA THR A 77 -2.53 -31.90 10.80
C THR A 77 -3.71 -30.98 11.15
N VAL A 78 -4.46 -31.32 12.19
CA VAL A 78 -5.57 -30.50 12.71
C VAL A 78 -5.38 -30.30 14.21
N SER A 79 -5.61 -29.09 14.72
CA SER A 79 -5.48 -28.77 16.13
C SER A 79 -6.59 -29.40 17.00
N ASP A 80 -6.22 -29.85 18.20
CA ASP A 80 -7.14 -30.40 19.19
C ASP A 80 -7.96 -29.34 19.94
N ALA A 81 -8.80 -29.73 20.90
CA ALA A 81 -9.65 -28.83 21.66
C ALA A 81 -8.89 -27.80 22.51
N LYS A 82 -7.59 -28.01 22.74
CA LYS A 82 -6.69 -27.06 23.39
C LYS A 82 -5.73 -26.37 22.43
N GLY A 83 -6.01 -26.44 21.13
CA GLY A 83 -5.19 -25.85 20.08
C GLY A 83 -3.88 -26.59 19.80
N LYS A 84 -3.59 -27.72 20.43
CA LYS A 84 -2.32 -28.45 20.27
C LYS A 84 -2.27 -29.15 18.92
N PHE A 85 -1.08 -29.20 18.32
CA PHE A 85 -0.81 -29.88 17.06
C PHE A 85 0.57 -30.54 17.03
N SER A 86 0.75 -31.50 16.13
CA SER A 86 2.04 -32.09 15.76
C SER A 86 2.00 -32.51 14.30
N ILE A 87 3.00 -32.06 13.50
CA ILE A 87 3.13 -32.33 12.06
C ILE A 87 4.46 -33.05 11.82
N GLY A 88 4.44 -34.17 11.10
CA GLY A 88 5.67 -34.87 10.69
C GLY A 88 6.40 -34.09 9.60
N ASP A 89 7.63 -33.67 9.88
CA ASP A 89 8.51 -32.99 8.91
C ASP A 89 9.23 -33.99 8.01
N LYS A 90 8.55 -34.41 6.94
CA LYS A 90 9.12 -35.32 5.92
C LYS A 90 10.06 -34.59 4.94
N ASN A 91 10.17 -33.27 5.04
CA ASN A 91 10.92 -32.42 4.11
C ASN A 91 12.25 -31.92 4.68
N ASN A 92 12.71 -32.51 5.81
CA ASN A 92 13.99 -32.21 6.44
C ASN A 92 14.20 -30.70 6.71
N GLY A 93 13.15 -30.02 7.15
CA GLY A 93 13.20 -28.59 7.42
C GLY A 93 13.15 -27.69 6.19
N ASN A 94 12.83 -28.20 5.01
CA ASN A 94 12.66 -27.38 3.82
C ASN A 94 11.24 -26.79 3.74
N TRP A 95 10.93 -25.91 4.68
CA TRP A 95 9.68 -25.14 4.77
C TRP A 95 9.96 -23.78 5.43
N LYS A 96 9.05 -22.82 5.26
CA LYS A 96 9.21 -21.43 5.73
C LYS A 96 8.42 -21.13 6.99
N ASN A 97 7.13 -21.41 6.95
CA ASN A 97 6.19 -21.12 8.02
C ASN A 97 5.38 -22.36 8.40
N VAL A 98 4.86 -22.40 9.61
CA VAL A 98 3.64 -23.15 9.91
C VAL A 98 2.47 -22.25 9.61
N VAL A 99 1.58 -22.69 8.74
CA VAL A 99 0.30 -22.02 8.45
C VAL A 99 -0.79 -22.70 9.24
N ALA A 100 -1.65 -21.93 9.90
CA ALA A 100 -2.91 -22.41 10.47
C ALA A 100 -4.07 -21.78 9.70
N ASP A 101 -4.73 -22.55 8.86
CA ASP A 101 -5.99 -22.15 8.20
C ASP A 101 -7.13 -22.22 9.24
N LEU A 102 -7.78 -21.08 9.45
CA LEU A 102 -8.81 -20.89 10.47
C LEU A 102 -10.24 -21.01 9.93
N THR A 103 -10.43 -21.25 8.64
CA THR A 103 -11.74 -21.19 7.96
C THR A 103 -12.82 -22.04 8.67
N ASN A 104 -12.47 -23.22 9.17
CA ASN A 104 -13.37 -24.14 9.88
C ASN A 104 -13.02 -24.28 11.38
N ALA A 105 -12.18 -23.38 11.88
CA ALA A 105 -11.71 -23.44 13.26
C ALA A 105 -12.74 -22.90 14.25
N ARG A 106 -12.55 -23.23 15.53
CA ARG A 106 -13.33 -22.74 16.66
C ARG A 106 -12.41 -22.26 17.76
N GLU A 107 -12.79 -21.19 18.41
CA GLU A 107 -12.07 -20.70 19.57
C GLU A 107 -12.74 -21.24 20.84
N ASN A 108 -11.96 -21.90 21.69
CA ASN A 108 -12.40 -22.46 22.95
C ASN A 108 -11.80 -21.69 24.13
N ASP A 109 -12.51 -21.67 25.27
CA ASP A 109 -11.95 -21.24 26.56
C ASP A 109 -10.97 -22.30 27.14
N ALA A 110 -10.36 -21.99 28.28
CA ALA A 110 -9.42 -22.88 28.97
C ALA A 110 -10.04 -24.23 29.36
N ASN A 111 -11.36 -24.34 29.45
CA ASN A 111 -12.10 -25.57 29.78
C ASN A 111 -12.53 -26.33 28.51
N GLY A 112 -12.20 -25.85 27.32
CA GLY A 112 -12.56 -26.46 26.03
C GLY A 112 -13.98 -26.13 25.57
N LYS A 113 -14.64 -25.11 26.15
CA LYS A 113 -15.97 -24.65 25.74
C LYS A 113 -15.82 -23.68 24.58
N ASP A 114 -16.57 -23.91 23.50
CA ASP A 114 -16.66 -23.03 22.34
C ASP A 114 -17.15 -21.62 22.76
N MET A 115 -16.39 -20.60 22.40
CA MET A 115 -16.66 -19.19 22.70
C MET A 115 -17.58 -18.54 21.64
N GLY A 116 -17.91 -19.27 20.57
CA GLY A 116 -18.77 -18.78 19.49
C GLY A 116 -18.07 -17.86 18.50
N THR A 117 -16.76 -17.68 18.60
CA THR A 117 -15.96 -16.92 17.62
C THR A 117 -16.06 -17.56 16.24
N LYS A 118 -16.31 -16.74 15.25
CA LYS A 118 -16.34 -17.17 13.85
C LYS A 118 -15.19 -16.48 13.10
N PHE A 119 -14.42 -17.29 12.38
CA PHE A 119 -13.36 -16.83 11.52
C PHE A 119 -13.88 -16.54 10.11
N GLY A 120 -13.25 -15.59 9.41
CA GLY A 120 -13.55 -15.29 8.01
C GLY A 120 -13.06 -16.39 7.07
N SER A 121 -13.64 -16.48 5.88
CA SER A 121 -13.13 -17.38 4.83
C SER A 121 -11.70 -17.01 4.46
N GLY A 122 -10.79 -18.00 4.37
CA GLY A 122 -9.38 -17.78 4.12
C GLY A 122 -8.62 -17.06 5.25
N ALA A 123 -9.18 -17.00 6.46
CA ALA A 123 -8.47 -16.52 7.65
C ALA A 123 -7.34 -17.48 8.03
N PHE A 124 -6.20 -16.95 8.39
CA PHE A 124 -5.03 -17.77 8.75
C PHE A 124 -4.16 -17.10 9.81
N PHE A 125 -3.36 -17.91 10.49
CA PHE A 125 -2.19 -17.48 11.26
C PHE A 125 -0.92 -18.10 10.70
N LEU A 126 0.20 -17.44 10.96
CA LEU A 126 1.55 -17.89 10.58
C LEU A 126 2.45 -18.01 11.80
N ALA A 127 3.40 -18.96 11.77
CA ALA A 127 4.53 -18.97 12.67
C ALA A 127 5.80 -19.28 11.87
N PRO A 128 6.83 -18.42 11.90
CA PRO A 128 8.03 -18.64 11.11
C PRO A 128 8.84 -19.81 11.69
N LYS A 129 9.59 -20.49 10.83
CA LYS A 129 10.52 -21.53 11.25
C LYS A 129 11.44 -21.03 12.37
N GLY A 130 11.54 -21.80 13.46
CA GLY A 130 12.29 -21.41 14.67
C GLY A 130 11.47 -20.65 15.71
N ALA A 131 10.15 -20.47 15.49
CA ALA A 131 9.22 -19.86 16.44
C ALA A 131 7.83 -20.54 16.43
N THR A 132 7.79 -21.86 16.27
CA THR A 132 6.57 -22.66 16.05
C THR A 132 5.92 -23.20 17.32
N GLY A 133 6.44 -22.90 18.50
CA GLY A 133 5.83 -23.30 19.77
C GLY A 133 4.41 -22.79 19.95
N THR A 134 4.09 -21.65 19.36
CA THR A 134 2.73 -21.13 19.20
C THR A 134 2.49 -20.67 17.76
N VAL A 135 1.22 -20.74 17.32
CA VAL A 135 0.74 -20.15 16.07
C VAL A 135 -0.41 -19.21 16.42
N SER A 136 -0.23 -17.91 16.23
CA SER A 136 -1.12 -16.88 16.77
C SER A 136 -1.02 -15.57 15.98
N ALA A 137 -1.83 -14.58 16.35
CA ALA A 137 -1.69 -13.20 15.87
C ALA A 137 -0.25 -12.67 16.04
N ILE A 138 0.39 -12.97 17.17
CA ILE A 138 1.75 -12.49 17.48
C ILE A 138 2.79 -13.14 16.57
N THR A 139 2.70 -14.47 16.37
CA THR A 139 3.63 -15.17 15.48
C THR A 139 3.37 -14.84 14.01
N THR A 140 2.13 -14.46 13.64
CA THR A 140 1.81 -13.95 12.30
C THR A 140 2.55 -12.64 12.04
N GLN A 141 2.52 -11.70 12.97
CA GLN A 141 3.30 -10.46 12.87
C GLN A 141 4.81 -10.74 12.85
N LEU A 142 5.28 -11.72 13.61
CA LEU A 142 6.68 -12.16 13.56
C LEU A 142 7.06 -12.69 12.16
N ALA A 143 6.19 -13.51 11.56
CA ALA A 143 6.41 -14.06 10.22
C ALA A 143 6.48 -12.94 9.17
N GLN A 144 5.62 -11.93 9.25
CA GLN A 144 5.63 -10.78 8.36
C GLN A 144 6.96 -10.01 8.41
N LEU A 145 7.49 -9.77 9.63
CA LEU A 145 8.79 -9.10 9.80
C LEU A 145 9.94 -9.94 9.21
N VAL A 146 9.94 -11.25 9.46
CA VAL A 146 10.97 -12.16 8.93
C VAL A 146 10.90 -12.25 7.40
N THR A 147 9.70 -12.34 6.83
CA THR A 147 9.49 -12.31 5.37
C THR A 147 9.96 -10.97 4.77
N GLY A 148 9.78 -9.87 5.50
CA GLY A 148 10.27 -8.54 5.15
C GLY A 148 11.80 -8.38 5.23
N GLY A 149 12.53 -9.43 5.61
CA GLY A 149 14.00 -9.48 5.63
C GLY A 149 14.62 -9.26 7.00
N ALA A 150 13.84 -9.09 8.07
CA ALA A 150 14.39 -9.00 9.42
C ALA A 150 14.97 -10.36 9.88
N ALA A 151 16.12 -10.36 10.53
CA ALA A 151 16.57 -11.56 11.23
C ALA A 151 15.56 -11.94 12.33
N LEU A 152 15.36 -13.24 12.56
CA LEU A 152 14.36 -13.71 13.53
C LEU A 152 14.59 -13.13 14.94
N SER A 153 15.85 -12.92 15.36
CA SER A 153 16.19 -12.24 16.61
C SER A 153 15.70 -10.81 16.66
N ASP A 154 15.91 -10.05 15.58
CA ASP A 154 15.56 -8.64 15.51
C ASP A 154 14.04 -8.44 15.41
N ALA A 155 13.36 -9.29 14.63
CA ALA A 155 11.91 -9.34 14.57
C ALA A 155 11.28 -9.64 15.95
N LYS A 156 11.87 -10.55 16.72
CA LYS A 156 11.46 -10.83 18.13
C LYS A 156 11.64 -9.60 19.02
N ASN A 157 12.75 -8.87 18.88
CA ASN A 157 13.00 -7.65 19.65
C ASN A 157 12.03 -6.52 19.28
N THR A 158 11.73 -6.36 17.99
CA THR A 158 10.72 -5.41 17.49
C THR A 158 9.36 -5.66 18.13
N LEU A 159 8.89 -6.92 18.11
CA LEU A 159 7.61 -7.25 18.75
C LEU A 159 7.67 -7.11 20.27
N ALA A 160 8.78 -7.48 20.92
CA ALA A 160 8.97 -7.26 22.34
C ALA A 160 8.80 -5.78 22.71
N ALA A 161 9.41 -4.88 21.95
CA ALA A 161 9.25 -3.43 22.14
C ALA A 161 7.81 -2.96 21.91
N LYS A 162 7.16 -3.42 20.82
CA LYS A 162 5.75 -3.11 20.49
C LYS A 162 4.80 -3.50 21.62
N TYR A 163 5.05 -4.62 22.28
CA TYR A 163 4.22 -5.13 23.37
C TYR A 163 4.74 -4.74 24.78
N GLY A 164 5.35 -3.55 24.89
CA GLY A 164 5.71 -2.94 26.17
C GLY A 164 6.92 -3.57 26.86
N GLY A 165 7.88 -4.13 26.10
CA GLY A 165 9.11 -4.75 26.60
C GLY A 165 8.91 -6.16 27.16
N VAL A 166 7.80 -6.81 26.84
CA VAL A 166 7.58 -8.23 27.18
C VAL A 166 8.63 -9.07 26.45
N SER A 167 9.32 -9.97 27.17
CA SER A 167 10.33 -10.83 26.56
C SER A 167 9.76 -11.69 25.42
N ALA A 168 10.56 -11.92 24.38
CA ALA A 168 10.15 -12.71 23.22
C ALA A 168 9.66 -14.11 23.59
N ASP A 169 10.30 -14.77 24.57
CA ASP A 169 9.90 -16.11 25.02
C ASP A 169 8.49 -16.11 25.63
N LYS A 170 8.12 -15.06 26.36
CA LYS A 170 6.77 -14.89 26.89
C LYS A 170 5.76 -14.60 25.79
N LEU A 171 6.11 -13.73 24.83
CA LEU A 171 5.24 -13.39 23.67
C LEU A 171 4.94 -14.60 22.79
N LEU A 172 5.90 -15.52 22.67
CA LEU A 172 5.80 -16.74 21.87
C LEU A 172 5.36 -17.96 22.68
N GLY A 173 5.01 -17.76 23.96
CA GLY A 173 4.45 -18.77 24.84
C GLY A 173 2.92 -18.74 24.90
N ASP A 174 2.33 -19.52 25.80
CA ASP A 174 0.88 -19.49 26.07
C ASP A 174 0.53 -18.27 26.94
N PHE A 175 0.20 -17.17 26.29
CA PHE A 175 -0.19 -15.91 26.95
C PHE A 175 -1.55 -16.00 27.66
N ASN A 176 -2.35 -17.05 27.44
CA ASN A 176 -3.61 -17.24 28.16
C ASN A 176 -3.37 -17.74 29.60
N SER A 177 -2.23 -18.38 29.85
CA SER A 177 -1.87 -18.93 31.16
C SER A 177 -1.13 -17.94 32.07
N ASP A 178 -0.71 -16.77 31.58
CA ASP A 178 0.06 -15.73 32.31
C ASP A 178 -0.71 -14.40 32.37
N SER A 179 -1.27 -14.08 33.53
CA SER A 179 -2.02 -12.83 33.73
C SER A 179 -1.19 -11.56 33.52
N SER A 180 0.14 -11.64 33.58
CA SER A 180 1.03 -10.51 33.27
C SER A 180 1.02 -10.16 31.77
N LEU A 181 0.46 -11.02 30.92
CA LEU A 181 0.34 -10.87 29.46
C LEU A 181 -1.07 -10.44 29.02
N ALA A 182 -1.89 -9.89 29.92
CA ALA A 182 -3.25 -9.46 29.59
C ALA A 182 -3.32 -8.46 28.41
N SER A 183 -2.33 -7.57 28.27
CA SER A 183 -2.23 -6.65 27.14
C SER A 183 -1.92 -7.35 25.82
N VAL A 184 -1.07 -8.40 25.85
CA VAL A 184 -0.75 -9.23 24.67
C VAL A 184 -1.99 -10.02 24.24
N LYS A 185 -2.72 -10.59 25.22
CA LYS A 185 -3.99 -11.26 24.92
C LYS A 185 -5.01 -10.31 24.31
N ALA A 186 -5.19 -9.11 24.88
CA ALA A 186 -6.11 -8.12 24.35
C ALA A 186 -5.76 -7.73 22.90
N ALA A 187 -4.47 -7.57 22.59
CA ALA A 187 -4.02 -7.31 21.22
C ALA A 187 -4.28 -8.50 20.27
N SER A 188 -4.12 -9.75 20.76
CA SER A 188 -4.47 -10.95 20.01
C SER A 188 -5.99 -11.02 19.76
N ASP A 189 -6.81 -10.71 20.76
CA ASP A 189 -8.27 -10.70 20.64
C ASP A 189 -8.74 -9.62 19.64
N ASP A 190 -8.10 -8.43 19.65
CA ASP A 190 -8.37 -7.37 18.68
C ASP A 190 -7.97 -7.80 17.26
N TYR A 191 -6.82 -8.42 17.10
CA TYR A 191 -6.38 -8.98 15.81
C TYR A 191 -7.38 -10.05 15.30
N ILE A 192 -7.85 -10.93 16.18
CA ILE A 192 -8.87 -11.92 15.82
C ILE A 192 -10.13 -11.22 15.32
N LYS A 193 -10.59 -10.20 16.00
CA LYS A 193 -11.77 -9.45 15.61
C LYS A 193 -11.59 -8.70 14.28
N THR A 194 -10.46 -8.02 14.09
CA THR A 194 -10.27 -7.03 13.01
C THR A 194 -9.64 -7.60 11.75
N VAL A 195 -8.82 -8.67 11.87
CA VAL A 195 -8.04 -9.22 10.75
C VAL A 195 -8.54 -10.58 10.29
N VAL A 196 -8.87 -11.49 11.22
CA VAL A 196 -9.25 -12.87 10.88
C VAL A 196 -10.70 -13.24 11.21
N GLY A 197 -11.44 -12.39 11.88
CA GLY A 197 -12.85 -12.63 12.23
C GLY A 197 -13.78 -12.60 11.03
N SER A 198 -14.98 -13.15 11.17
CA SER A 198 -15.97 -13.23 10.10
C SER A 198 -16.54 -11.88 9.63
N LYS A 199 -16.28 -10.82 10.38
CA LYS A 199 -16.59 -9.43 10.00
C LYS A 199 -15.34 -8.61 9.68
N ALA A 200 -14.18 -9.22 9.63
CA ALA A 200 -12.96 -8.54 9.20
C ALA A 200 -13.05 -8.19 7.72
N VAL A 201 -12.66 -6.97 7.38
CA VAL A 201 -12.50 -6.54 5.99
C VAL A 201 -11.19 -7.12 5.46
N ARG A 202 -11.26 -7.85 4.34
CA ARG A 202 -10.12 -8.52 3.72
C ARG A 202 -9.95 -8.21 2.24
N HIS A 203 -10.96 -7.61 1.61
CA HIS A 203 -10.86 -7.06 0.25
C HIS A 203 -11.13 -5.56 0.33
N VAL A 204 -10.13 -4.75 0.07
CA VAL A 204 -10.21 -3.29 0.10
C VAL A 204 -10.01 -2.73 -1.29
N PHE A 205 -10.96 -1.90 -1.72
CA PHE A 205 -10.95 -1.21 -3.01
C PHE A 205 -10.83 0.29 -2.72
N VAL A 206 -9.70 0.89 -3.04
CA VAL A 206 -9.49 2.34 -2.94
C VAL A 206 -9.63 2.95 -4.32
N ILE A 207 -10.51 3.94 -4.45
CA ILE A 207 -10.69 4.76 -5.66
C ILE A 207 -10.29 6.16 -5.29
N THR A 208 -9.14 6.64 -5.82
CA THR A 208 -8.66 7.99 -5.58
C THR A 208 -9.02 8.87 -6.76
N LEU A 209 -9.73 9.96 -6.46
CA LEU A 209 -10.20 10.99 -7.37
C LEU A 209 -9.39 12.27 -7.18
N GLU A 210 -9.59 13.28 -8.03
CA GLU A 210 -8.72 14.43 -8.13
C GLU A 210 -9.40 15.76 -7.83
N ASN A 211 -8.69 16.57 -7.04
CA ASN A 211 -8.85 18.02 -6.97
C ASN A 211 -10.28 18.51 -6.67
N LYS A 212 -10.94 17.95 -5.66
CA LYS A 212 -12.26 18.46 -5.25
C LYS A 212 -12.32 18.71 -3.75
N ASN A 213 -12.72 19.92 -3.39
CA ASN A 213 -12.97 20.23 -2.00
C ASN A 213 -14.31 19.61 -1.51
N TYR A 214 -14.45 19.53 -0.20
CA TYR A 214 -15.64 18.93 0.43
C TYR A 214 -16.95 19.57 -0.01
N ASP A 215 -16.97 20.91 -0.13
CA ASP A 215 -18.21 21.63 -0.45
C ASP A 215 -18.65 21.42 -1.89
N GLU A 216 -17.71 21.17 -2.82
CA GLU A 216 -18.01 20.80 -4.21
C GLU A 216 -18.60 19.40 -4.31
N SER A 217 -18.00 18.42 -3.63
CA SER A 217 -18.35 17.01 -3.77
C SER A 217 -19.53 16.60 -2.89
N PHE A 218 -19.63 17.11 -1.65
CA PHE A 218 -20.62 16.67 -0.66
C PHE A 218 -21.48 17.82 -0.11
N GLY A 219 -21.11 19.07 -0.36
CA GLY A 219 -21.86 20.24 0.10
C GLY A 219 -23.16 20.45 -0.66
N THR A 220 -24.06 21.25 -0.06
CA THR A 220 -25.41 21.49 -0.57
C THR A 220 -25.55 22.80 -1.36
N GLY A 221 -24.50 23.62 -1.43
CA GLY A 221 -24.58 25.00 -1.94
C GLY A 221 -23.58 25.36 -3.06
N SER A 222 -22.85 24.40 -3.62
CA SER A 222 -21.83 24.69 -4.61
C SER A 222 -22.44 24.92 -6.01
N ALA A 223 -21.74 25.71 -6.85
CA ALA A 223 -22.11 25.91 -8.25
C ALA A 223 -22.10 24.61 -9.07
N THR A 224 -21.42 23.58 -8.57
CA THR A 224 -21.32 22.24 -9.14
C THR A 224 -22.37 21.27 -8.61
N SER A 225 -23.27 21.74 -7.71
CA SER A 225 -24.32 20.89 -7.15
C SER A 225 -25.22 20.36 -8.28
N GLY A 226 -25.26 19.03 -8.41
CA GLY A 226 -25.99 18.35 -9.49
C GLY A 226 -25.12 17.74 -10.59
N GLN A 227 -23.80 17.96 -10.58
CA GLN A 227 -22.87 17.28 -11.49
C GLN A 227 -22.51 15.87 -11.01
N ASP A 228 -22.69 15.58 -9.72
CA ASP A 228 -22.28 14.33 -9.04
C ASP A 228 -23.41 13.64 -8.26
N PRO A 229 -24.61 13.46 -8.82
CA PRO A 229 -25.73 12.90 -8.09
C PRO A 229 -25.48 11.47 -7.61
N TYR A 230 -24.70 10.68 -8.34
CA TYR A 230 -24.36 9.31 -7.96
C TYR A 230 -23.38 9.30 -6.78
N LEU A 231 -22.29 10.07 -6.83
CA LEU A 231 -21.34 10.20 -5.72
C LEU A 231 -22.08 10.59 -4.42
N LYS A 232 -22.92 11.62 -4.49
CA LYS A 232 -23.73 12.05 -3.34
C LYS A 232 -24.70 10.98 -2.83
N SER A 233 -25.21 10.13 -3.73
CA SER A 233 -26.08 9.01 -3.37
C SER A 233 -25.36 7.88 -2.64
N LEU A 234 -24.02 7.81 -2.70
CA LEU A 234 -23.21 6.80 -2.02
C LEU A 234 -23.03 7.09 -0.53
N ALA A 235 -22.92 8.37 -0.15
CA ALA A 235 -22.72 8.76 1.26
C ALA A 235 -23.78 8.17 2.21
N PRO A 236 -25.11 8.23 1.93
CA PRO A 236 -26.11 7.61 2.78
C PRO A 236 -26.12 6.07 2.72
N GLN A 237 -25.41 5.43 1.81
CA GLN A 237 -25.31 3.96 1.72
C GLN A 237 -24.20 3.39 2.63
N GLY A 238 -23.26 4.22 3.09
CA GLY A 238 -22.13 3.82 3.91
C GLY A 238 -21.80 4.84 4.98
N ALA A 239 -20.54 5.21 5.08
CA ALA A 239 -20.04 6.25 5.97
C ALA A 239 -19.47 7.43 5.16
N LEU A 240 -19.85 8.65 5.55
CA LEU A 240 -19.25 9.89 5.07
C LEU A 240 -18.25 10.41 6.10
N LEU A 241 -17.00 10.60 5.70
CA LEU A 241 -15.96 11.26 6.48
C LEU A 241 -15.95 12.73 6.11
N THR A 242 -16.46 13.59 6.99
CA THR A 242 -16.63 15.01 6.71
C THR A 242 -15.35 15.81 6.88
N ASN A 243 -14.37 15.29 7.62
CA ASN A 243 -13.09 15.90 7.92
C ASN A 243 -11.93 15.03 7.44
N TYR A 244 -11.96 14.66 6.15
CA TYR A 244 -10.84 13.99 5.48
C TYR A 244 -10.05 15.03 4.67
N TYR A 245 -8.71 14.97 4.74
CA TYR A 245 -7.80 15.98 4.19
C TYR A 245 -6.75 15.32 3.28
N GLY A 246 -6.36 16.04 2.23
CA GLY A 246 -5.11 15.78 1.51
C GLY A 246 -3.89 16.05 2.39
N THR A 247 -2.73 15.53 2.01
CA THR A 247 -1.46 15.69 2.72
C THR A 247 -0.50 16.64 2.06
N GLY A 248 -0.84 17.17 0.90
CA GLY A 248 -0.10 18.19 0.18
C GLY A 248 -0.95 18.79 -0.92
N HIS A 249 -0.42 19.80 -1.59
CA HIS A 249 -0.94 20.30 -2.84
C HIS A 249 0.02 19.95 -3.97
N VAL A 250 -0.57 19.70 -5.14
CA VAL A 250 -0.07 18.97 -6.29
C VAL A 250 -0.14 17.45 -6.05
N SER A 251 -0.65 16.71 -7.03
CA SER A 251 -1.21 15.36 -6.84
C SER A 251 -0.22 14.33 -6.29
N LEU A 252 0.99 14.24 -6.86
CA LEU A 252 1.91 13.12 -6.63
C LEU A 252 2.26 12.88 -5.16
N ASP A 253 2.48 13.92 -4.36
CA ASP A 253 2.87 13.77 -2.97
C ASP A 253 1.75 13.14 -2.12
N ASN A 254 0.48 13.37 -2.49
CA ASN A 254 -0.68 12.72 -1.88
C ASN A 254 -0.70 11.22 -2.19
N TYR A 255 -0.44 10.83 -3.42
CA TYR A 255 -0.34 9.42 -3.82
C TYR A 255 0.81 8.71 -3.11
N ILE A 256 1.98 9.36 -3.01
CA ILE A 256 3.13 8.86 -2.27
C ILE A 256 2.80 8.65 -0.78
N SER A 257 2.15 9.64 -0.17
CA SER A 257 1.78 9.56 1.25
C SER A 257 0.78 8.44 1.54
N MET A 258 -0.19 8.19 0.65
CA MET A 258 -1.15 7.08 0.77
C MET A 258 -0.51 5.71 0.70
N MET A 259 0.60 5.55 -0.05
CA MET A 259 1.21 4.25 -0.27
C MET A 259 2.44 3.97 0.59
N SER A 260 3.15 4.99 1.06
CA SER A 260 4.42 4.81 1.77
C SER A 260 4.54 5.62 3.06
N GLY A 261 3.60 6.51 3.32
CA GLY A 261 3.68 7.43 4.46
C GLY A 261 4.80 8.45 4.36
N GLN A 262 5.46 8.58 3.20
CA GLN A 262 6.51 9.56 2.99
C GLN A 262 5.92 10.96 2.74
N PRO A 263 6.49 12.02 3.32
CA PRO A 263 6.17 13.39 2.97
C PRO A 263 6.84 13.78 1.64
N SER A 264 6.47 14.95 1.13
CA SER A 264 7.00 15.50 -0.12
C SER A 264 8.53 15.58 -0.16
N THR A 265 9.07 15.38 -1.35
CA THR A 265 10.36 15.95 -1.78
C THR A 265 10.08 17.22 -2.59
N VAL A 266 11.13 17.99 -2.88
CA VAL A 266 10.99 19.20 -3.72
C VAL A 266 10.41 18.87 -5.10
N ASP A 267 10.75 17.70 -5.68
CA ASP A 267 10.25 17.32 -7.00
C ASP A 267 8.88 16.63 -6.94
N THR A 268 8.57 15.86 -5.90
CA THR A 268 7.25 15.19 -5.81
C THR A 268 6.12 16.19 -5.56
N GLU A 269 6.37 17.32 -4.87
CA GLU A 269 5.37 18.39 -4.72
C GLU A 269 5.22 19.27 -5.98
N THR A 270 5.91 18.92 -7.06
CA THR A 270 5.73 19.51 -8.39
C THR A 270 5.46 18.43 -9.45
N ASP A 271 4.88 17.29 -9.07
CA ASP A 271 4.53 16.17 -9.94
C ASP A 271 5.70 15.59 -10.75
N CYS A 272 6.94 15.81 -10.29
CA CYS A 272 8.12 15.42 -11.07
C CYS A 272 8.11 15.94 -12.51
N PHE A 273 7.62 17.15 -12.70
CA PHE A 273 7.34 17.73 -14.01
C PHE A 273 8.57 17.86 -14.92
N SER A 274 9.77 18.09 -14.34
CA SER A 274 10.95 18.47 -15.12
C SER A 274 11.75 17.28 -15.59
N VAL A 275 12.19 16.40 -14.69
CA VAL A 275 13.04 15.23 -14.99
C VAL A 275 12.66 14.09 -14.05
N TRP A 276 12.51 12.92 -14.62
CA TRP A 276 12.33 11.68 -13.86
C TRP A 276 13.69 11.23 -13.32
N SER A 277 13.94 11.46 -12.05
CA SER A 277 15.22 11.15 -11.41
C SER A 277 15.05 10.42 -10.08
N ASP A 278 16.07 9.66 -9.71
CA ASP A 278 16.12 9.00 -8.41
C ASP A 278 16.39 10.03 -7.31
N ILE A 279 15.77 9.82 -6.14
CA ILE A 279 16.08 10.58 -4.95
C ILE A 279 17.47 10.18 -4.45
N VAL A 280 18.35 11.16 -4.22
CA VAL A 280 19.64 10.93 -3.57
C VAL A 280 19.39 10.58 -2.11
N ASP A 281 19.69 9.35 -1.74
CA ASP A 281 19.45 8.83 -0.39
C ASP A 281 20.48 9.39 0.62
N ALA A 282 20.06 10.31 1.49
CA ALA A 282 20.88 10.84 2.59
C ALA A 282 20.56 10.19 3.95
N GLY A 283 19.87 9.05 3.94
CA GLY A 283 19.47 8.34 5.14
C GLY A 283 18.03 8.67 5.55
N ASN A 284 17.77 8.58 6.85
CA ASN A 284 16.45 8.87 7.40
C ASN A 284 16.46 10.19 8.17
N ASP A 285 15.28 10.76 8.35
CA ASP A 285 15.11 11.90 9.23
C ASP A 285 15.43 11.51 10.69
N SER A 286 16.16 12.37 11.38
CA SER A 286 16.53 12.13 12.77
C SER A 286 15.34 12.18 13.74
N SER A 287 14.26 12.86 13.37
CA SER A 287 13.03 12.96 14.18
C SER A 287 12.06 11.78 13.90
N ASN A 288 12.11 11.21 12.70
CA ASN A 288 11.34 10.02 12.34
C ASN A 288 12.19 9.07 11.46
N PRO A 289 12.72 7.97 12.04
CA PRO A 289 13.61 7.07 11.32
C PRO A 289 12.93 6.28 10.19
N LYS A 290 11.63 6.44 9.98
CA LYS A 290 10.87 5.83 8.88
C LYS A 290 10.65 6.77 7.70
N VAL A 291 11.07 8.04 7.84
CA VAL A 291 10.96 9.07 6.81
C VAL A 291 12.30 9.25 6.12
N LEU A 292 12.31 9.24 4.80
CA LEU A 292 13.49 9.47 3.98
C LEU A 292 13.91 10.94 4.04
N LYS A 293 15.19 11.18 4.23
CA LYS A 293 15.83 12.46 3.96
C LYS A 293 16.50 12.41 2.59
N ALA A 294 16.02 13.23 1.67
CA ALA A 294 16.64 13.40 0.37
C ALA A 294 17.93 14.21 0.48
N GLY A 295 18.92 13.80 -0.27
CA GLY A 295 20.24 14.47 -0.34
C GLY A 295 20.26 15.57 -1.39
N THR A 296 21.47 15.90 -1.84
CA THR A 296 21.71 16.87 -2.92
C THR A 296 22.24 16.11 -4.14
N ASP A 297 21.65 16.34 -5.29
CA ASP A 297 22.08 15.71 -6.55
C ASP A 297 23.41 16.30 -7.07
N ALA A 298 23.94 15.74 -8.17
CA ALA A 298 25.18 16.19 -8.78
C ALA A 298 25.12 17.63 -9.34
N ASN A 299 23.92 18.16 -9.53
CA ASN A 299 23.68 19.52 -10.02
C ASN A 299 23.51 20.54 -8.89
N GLY A 300 23.53 20.09 -7.64
CA GLY A 300 23.35 20.92 -6.45
C GLY A 300 21.89 21.09 -6.02
N HIS A 301 20.94 20.33 -6.60
CA HIS A 301 19.54 20.33 -6.24
C HIS A 301 19.34 19.52 -4.94
N ALA A 302 19.06 20.19 -3.86
CA ALA A 302 18.90 19.60 -2.54
C ALA A 302 17.43 19.24 -2.27
N GLY A 303 17.19 18.06 -1.69
CA GLY A 303 15.85 17.61 -1.31
C GLY A 303 14.99 17.11 -2.46
N GLY A 304 15.54 17.07 -3.70
CA GLY A 304 14.83 16.68 -4.91
C GLY A 304 14.88 15.19 -5.21
N GLY A 305 14.34 14.85 -6.39
CA GLY A 305 14.18 13.50 -6.93
C GLY A 305 12.76 12.96 -6.78
N CYS A 306 12.44 12.03 -7.65
CA CYS A 306 11.10 11.47 -7.85
C CYS A 306 10.96 10.04 -7.33
N VAL A 307 12.00 9.21 -7.59
CA VAL A 307 11.93 7.77 -7.35
C VAL A 307 12.63 7.41 -6.04
N TYR A 308 11.88 6.82 -5.15
CA TYR A 308 12.35 6.42 -3.82
C TYR A 308 13.26 5.18 -3.90
N PRO A 309 14.37 5.14 -3.12
CA PRO A 309 15.27 4.00 -3.10
C PRO A 309 14.59 2.72 -2.58
N ALA A 310 15.06 1.55 -2.99
CA ALA A 310 14.43 0.24 -2.71
C ALA A 310 14.22 -0.07 -1.20
N ARG A 311 14.98 0.61 -0.30
CA ARG A 311 14.78 0.48 1.15
C ARG A 311 13.51 1.16 1.66
N VAL A 312 12.99 2.17 0.94
CA VAL A 312 11.69 2.79 1.26
C VAL A 312 10.59 1.86 0.77
N LYS A 313 9.81 1.37 1.70
CA LYS A 313 8.76 0.38 1.42
C LYS A 313 7.40 1.05 1.27
N THR A 314 6.51 0.34 0.58
CA THR A 314 5.12 0.71 0.37
C THR A 314 4.20 -0.29 1.07
N LEU A 315 2.91 0.05 1.17
CA LEU A 315 1.88 -0.89 1.59
C LEU A 315 1.90 -2.18 0.76
N ALA A 316 2.20 -2.09 -0.54
CA ALA A 316 2.34 -3.26 -1.42
C ALA A 316 3.40 -4.26 -0.91
N ASN A 317 4.59 -3.78 -0.53
CA ASN A 317 5.63 -4.63 0.04
C ASN A 317 5.21 -5.25 1.39
N GLN A 318 4.47 -4.50 2.21
CA GLN A 318 3.95 -5.02 3.49
C GLN A 318 2.90 -6.11 3.27
N LEU A 319 2.03 -5.95 2.26
CA LEU A 319 1.02 -6.94 1.89
C LEU A 319 1.64 -8.24 1.42
N ASP A 320 2.68 -8.18 0.57
CA ASP A 320 3.43 -9.38 0.16
C ASP A 320 4.03 -10.12 1.36
N ASN A 321 4.64 -9.37 2.30
CA ASN A 321 5.19 -9.94 3.53
C ASN A 321 4.10 -10.59 4.39
N ALA A 322 2.89 -10.05 4.35
CA ALA A 322 1.72 -10.54 5.06
C ALA A 322 0.94 -11.62 4.29
N LYS A 323 1.40 -12.03 3.10
CA LYS A 323 0.75 -13.00 2.21
C LYS A 323 -0.64 -12.58 1.73
N PHE A 324 -0.86 -11.27 1.60
CA PHE A 324 -2.02 -10.69 0.94
C PHE A 324 -1.68 -10.28 -0.50
N THR A 325 -2.64 -10.41 -1.38
CA THR A 325 -2.49 -10.03 -2.80
C THR A 325 -2.90 -8.59 -3.03
N TRP A 326 -2.26 -7.93 -4.00
CA TRP A 326 -2.59 -6.55 -4.35
C TRP A 326 -2.43 -6.29 -5.85
N LYS A 327 -3.16 -5.29 -6.36
CA LYS A 327 -2.95 -4.71 -7.69
C LYS A 327 -3.33 -3.23 -7.73
N GLY A 328 -2.59 -2.46 -8.53
CA GLY A 328 -2.92 -1.12 -8.97
C GLY A 328 -3.53 -1.15 -10.38
N TYR A 329 -4.69 -0.52 -10.55
CA TYR A 329 -5.44 -0.45 -11.80
C TYR A 329 -5.48 0.99 -12.29
N MET A 330 -4.76 1.27 -13.39
CA MET A 330 -4.57 2.61 -13.91
C MET A 330 -5.42 2.84 -15.16
N GLY A 331 -6.27 3.86 -15.11
CA GLY A 331 -7.11 4.27 -16.23
C GLY A 331 -6.28 4.68 -17.45
N ASP A 332 -6.65 4.21 -18.61
CA ASP A 332 -6.03 4.47 -19.92
C ASP A 332 -4.58 4.00 -20.10
N MET A 333 -3.88 3.52 -19.07
CA MET A 333 -2.45 3.15 -19.18
C MET A 333 -2.19 2.26 -20.40
N GLY A 334 -1.38 2.76 -21.35
CA GLY A 334 -1.03 2.08 -22.58
C GLY A 334 -2.10 2.12 -23.67
N ASN A 335 -3.06 3.03 -23.63
CA ASN A 335 -3.96 3.29 -24.74
C ASN A 335 -3.19 3.85 -25.95
N ASP A 336 -2.19 4.69 -25.74
CA ASP A 336 -1.18 5.08 -26.72
C ASP A 336 0.20 4.55 -26.30
N LEU A 337 0.66 3.46 -26.91
CA LEU A 337 1.95 2.86 -26.62
C LEU A 337 3.15 3.73 -27.00
N ASN A 338 2.99 4.73 -27.88
CA ASN A 338 4.07 5.69 -28.16
C ASN A 338 4.27 6.67 -26.99
N ARG A 339 3.21 6.92 -26.22
CA ARG A 339 3.22 7.79 -25.05
C ARG A 339 3.62 7.03 -23.80
N ASP A 340 2.98 5.91 -23.54
CA ASP A 340 3.08 5.16 -22.28
C ASP A 340 4.08 3.99 -22.34
N GLY A 341 4.44 3.56 -23.56
CA GLY A 341 5.37 2.44 -23.80
C GLY A 341 4.77 1.06 -23.57
N THR A 342 3.84 0.90 -22.62
CA THR A 342 3.29 -0.40 -22.23
C THR A 342 1.94 -0.25 -21.53
N LYS A 343 1.16 -1.36 -21.47
CA LYS A 343 -0.12 -1.46 -20.76
C LYS A 343 0.00 -1.92 -19.30
N SER A 344 1.20 -2.13 -18.82
CA SER A 344 1.50 -2.51 -17.44
C SER A 344 2.76 -1.81 -16.98
N CYS A 345 2.83 -1.42 -15.71
CA CYS A 345 4.02 -0.83 -15.10
C CYS A 345 4.67 0.28 -15.98
N SER A 346 3.85 1.22 -16.50
CA SER A 346 4.32 2.31 -17.34
C SER A 346 4.93 3.43 -16.51
N PHE A 347 6.16 3.85 -16.84
CA PHE A 347 6.85 4.98 -16.24
C PHE A 347 7.94 5.55 -17.18
N PRO A 348 8.35 6.81 -17.03
CA PRO A 348 9.16 7.53 -18.00
C PRO A 348 10.45 6.86 -18.44
N THR A 349 11.28 6.36 -17.52
CA THR A 349 12.54 5.70 -17.88
C THR A 349 12.35 4.37 -18.62
N ARG A 350 11.28 3.64 -18.31
CA ARG A 350 10.88 2.43 -19.05
C ARG A 350 10.41 2.76 -20.45
N THR A 351 9.54 3.76 -20.58
CA THR A 351 9.04 4.24 -21.86
C THR A 351 10.19 4.70 -22.76
N ALA A 352 11.15 5.46 -22.22
CA ALA A 352 12.34 5.88 -22.95
C ALA A 352 13.17 4.67 -23.42
N LYS A 353 13.39 3.67 -22.58
CA LYS A 353 14.09 2.42 -22.98
C LYS A 353 13.39 1.68 -24.11
N LEU A 354 12.06 1.54 -24.02
CA LEU A 354 11.26 0.88 -25.07
C LEU A 354 11.29 1.64 -26.39
N ALA A 355 11.33 2.97 -26.35
CA ALA A 355 11.48 3.84 -27.52
C ALA A 355 12.92 3.94 -28.05
N GLY A 356 13.92 3.32 -27.38
CA GLY A 356 15.33 3.43 -27.75
C GLY A 356 15.95 4.80 -27.45
N SER A 357 15.35 5.57 -26.54
CA SER A 357 15.82 6.88 -26.06
C SER A 357 16.69 6.73 -24.81
N ASP A 358 17.40 7.81 -24.43
CA ASP A 358 18.25 7.85 -23.25
C ASP A 358 17.40 7.92 -21.96
N PRO A 359 17.39 6.87 -21.10
CA PRO A 359 16.60 6.87 -19.88
C PRO A 359 17.03 7.94 -18.87
N ALA A 360 18.29 8.37 -18.88
CA ALA A 360 18.78 9.40 -17.97
C ALA A 360 18.23 10.81 -18.30
N LYS A 361 17.54 10.94 -19.41
CA LYS A 361 16.87 12.19 -19.86
C LYS A 361 15.37 12.01 -19.96
N ALA A 362 14.84 10.95 -19.38
CA ALA A 362 13.41 10.70 -19.41
C ALA A 362 12.65 11.82 -18.69
N VAL A 363 11.58 12.28 -19.34
CA VAL A 363 10.61 13.21 -18.77
C VAL A 363 9.25 12.55 -18.78
N ASP A 364 8.38 12.95 -17.88
CA ASP A 364 7.02 12.43 -17.86
C ASP A 364 6.18 13.06 -18.98
N GLY A 365 5.96 12.30 -20.05
CA GLY A 365 5.09 12.67 -21.17
C GLY A 365 3.59 12.59 -20.85
N THR A 366 3.22 12.15 -19.64
CA THR A 366 1.83 11.88 -19.27
C THR A 366 1.18 12.99 -18.44
N GLN A 367 1.85 14.16 -18.33
CA GLN A 367 1.38 15.30 -17.54
C GLN A 367 0.07 15.92 -18.05
N SER A 368 -0.38 15.60 -19.25
CA SER A 368 -1.66 16.05 -19.78
C SER A 368 -2.30 14.99 -20.67
N ALA A 369 -3.64 14.95 -20.68
CA ALA A 369 -4.41 14.06 -21.54
C ALA A 369 -4.14 14.33 -23.03
N GLN A 370 -4.19 13.28 -23.85
CA GLN A 370 -4.11 13.34 -25.31
C GLN A 370 -5.43 12.96 -25.96
N ALA A 371 -5.81 13.72 -26.99
CA ALA A 371 -6.97 13.36 -27.81
C ALA A 371 -6.62 12.16 -28.71
N GLY A 372 -7.61 11.31 -28.97
CA GLY A 372 -7.50 10.31 -30.02
C GLY A 372 -7.39 10.96 -31.41
N SER A 373 -6.90 10.20 -32.38
CA SER A 373 -6.87 10.64 -33.77
C SER A 373 -8.28 10.73 -34.34
N ALA A 374 -8.50 11.69 -35.27
CA ALA A 374 -9.79 11.83 -35.97
C ALA A 374 -10.16 10.59 -36.80
N SER A 375 -9.16 9.78 -37.22
CA SER A 375 -9.34 8.50 -37.91
C SER A 375 -9.74 7.37 -36.97
N GLY A 376 -9.58 7.53 -35.64
CA GLY A 376 -9.79 6.48 -34.63
C GLY A 376 -8.64 5.46 -34.54
N ASP A 377 -7.55 5.64 -35.31
CA ASP A 377 -6.40 4.73 -35.29
C ASP A 377 -5.57 4.84 -33.99
N VAL A 378 -5.63 6.00 -33.34
CA VAL A 378 -5.04 6.24 -32.03
C VAL A 378 -6.17 6.54 -31.05
N LYS A 379 -6.29 5.78 -30.01
CA LYS A 379 -7.19 6.08 -28.89
C LYS A 379 -6.71 7.33 -28.16
N GLY A 380 -7.65 8.11 -27.62
CA GLY A 380 -7.32 9.12 -26.63
C GLY A 380 -6.68 8.44 -25.41
N ASP A 381 -5.68 9.09 -24.83
CA ASP A 381 -4.95 8.60 -23.69
C ASP A 381 -4.86 9.69 -22.63
N ALA A 382 -5.34 9.38 -21.45
CA ALA A 382 -5.35 10.29 -20.31
C ALA A 382 -4.75 9.65 -19.05
N TYR A 383 -3.97 8.56 -19.20
CA TYR A 383 -3.15 8.04 -18.11
C TYR A 383 -2.19 9.13 -17.60
N ALA A 384 -2.01 9.19 -16.28
CA ALA A 384 -1.05 10.07 -15.65
C ALA A 384 -0.12 9.27 -14.74
N THR A 385 1.19 9.33 -15.00
CA THR A 385 2.19 8.65 -14.18
C THR A 385 2.14 9.16 -12.74
N ARG A 386 1.97 10.49 -12.53
CA ARG A 386 1.88 11.10 -11.21
C ARG A 386 0.72 10.58 -10.35
N HIS A 387 -0.31 9.97 -10.96
CA HIS A 387 -1.42 9.33 -10.25
C HIS A 387 -1.20 7.81 -10.03
N ASN A 388 0.00 7.30 -10.39
CA ASN A 388 0.38 5.90 -10.20
C ASN A 388 1.50 5.80 -9.15
N PRO A 389 1.19 5.69 -7.85
CA PRO A 389 2.20 5.74 -6.79
C PRO A 389 3.23 4.62 -6.86
N PHE A 390 2.87 3.48 -7.43
CA PHE A 390 3.69 2.27 -7.41
C PHE A 390 4.98 2.41 -8.20
N VAL A 391 4.98 3.22 -9.27
CA VAL A 391 6.14 3.35 -10.15
C VAL A 391 7.21 4.32 -9.62
N TYR A 392 6.97 4.96 -8.49
CA TYR A 392 7.91 5.85 -7.83
C TYR A 392 8.78 5.17 -6.77
N PHE A 393 8.80 3.82 -6.74
CA PHE A 393 9.57 3.06 -5.75
C PHE A 393 10.41 1.97 -6.41
N HIS A 394 11.73 2.03 -6.21
CA HIS A 394 12.65 0.96 -6.62
C HIS A 394 12.31 -0.39 -5.97
N SER A 395 11.65 -0.40 -4.82
CA SER A 395 11.14 -1.64 -4.21
C SER A 395 10.05 -2.35 -5.05
N ILE A 396 9.53 -1.70 -6.09
CA ILE A 396 8.54 -2.25 -7.02
C ILE A 396 9.11 -2.32 -8.44
N ILE A 397 9.69 -1.23 -8.96
CA ILE A 397 10.06 -1.15 -10.38
C ILE A 397 11.38 -1.83 -10.74
N ASP A 398 12.23 -2.19 -9.78
CA ASP A 398 13.48 -2.89 -10.04
C ASP A 398 13.24 -4.31 -10.58
N ASP A 399 12.16 -4.97 -10.15
CA ASP A 399 11.66 -6.19 -10.77
C ASP A 399 10.50 -5.87 -11.72
N ILE A 400 10.81 -5.72 -13.00
CA ILE A 400 9.82 -5.37 -14.02
C ILE A 400 8.73 -6.44 -14.16
N ASN A 401 9.05 -7.72 -14.00
CA ASN A 401 8.05 -8.80 -14.09
C ASN A 401 7.06 -8.73 -12.91
N TYR A 402 7.58 -8.43 -11.73
CA TYR A 402 6.75 -8.20 -10.56
C TYR A 402 5.84 -6.98 -10.76
N CYS A 403 6.39 -5.85 -11.19
CA CYS A 403 5.62 -4.64 -11.46
C CYS A 403 4.54 -4.87 -12.53
N ASP A 404 4.87 -5.57 -13.64
CA ASP A 404 3.93 -5.88 -14.73
C ASP A 404 2.73 -6.74 -14.28
N GLN A 405 2.92 -7.58 -13.28
CA GLN A 405 1.84 -8.42 -12.73
C GLN A 405 0.89 -7.64 -11.81
N HIS A 406 1.37 -6.55 -11.21
CA HIS A 406 0.65 -5.83 -10.15
C HIS A 406 0.13 -4.46 -10.58
N VAL A 407 0.77 -3.78 -11.51
CA VAL A 407 0.37 -2.44 -11.97
C VAL A 407 -0.11 -2.54 -13.41
N VAL A 408 -1.42 -2.52 -13.61
CA VAL A 408 -2.06 -2.91 -14.87
C VAL A 408 -3.07 -1.89 -15.36
N ASN A 409 -3.42 -1.97 -16.65
CA ASN A 409 -4.51 -1.17 -17.21
C ASN A 409 -5.85 -1.56 -16.56
N LEU A 410 -6.63 -0.56 -16.16
CA LEU A 410 -7.91 -0.73 -15.45
C LEU A 410 -8.94 -1.50 -16.29
N ASP A 411 -9.23 -1.02 -17.49
CA ASP A 411 -10.32 -1.54 -18.32
C ASP A 411 -10.05 -2.96 -18.85
N ASP A 412 -8.78 -3.30 -19.05
CA ASP A 412 -8.39 -4.63 -19.55
C ASP A 412 -8.41 -5.71 -18.44
N ASN A 413 -8.34 -5.33 -17.14
CA ASN A 413 -8.05 -6.27 -16.07
C ASN A 413 -9.09 -6.36 -14.95
N LEU A 414 -9.63 -5.25 -14.45
CA LEU A 414 -10.40 -5.25 -13.20
C LEU A 414 -11.62 -6.17 -13.24
N GLU A 415 -12.44 -6.11 -14.30
CA GLU A 415 -13.62 -6.98 -14.41
C GLU A 415 -13.26 -8.46 -14.42
N ASN A 416 -12.11 -8.84 -14.99
CA ASN A 416 -11.65 -10.21 -15.01
C ASN A 416 -11.23 -10.69 -13.62
N ASP A 417 -10.53 -9.85 -12.89
CA ASP A 417 -10.07 -10.17 -11.54
C ASP A 417 -11.23 -10.25 -10.53
N LEU A 418 -12.33 -9.51 -10.76
CA LEU A 418 -13.52 -9.54 -9.92
C LEU A 418 -14.43 -10.77 -10.09
N LYS A 419 -14.14 -11.68 -11.05
CA LYS A 419 -15.00 -12.84 -11.37
C LYS A 419 -15.10 -13.87 -10.23
N SER A 420 -14.08 -13.99 -9.41
CA SER A 420 -14.07 -14.90 -8.25
C SER A 420 -13.33 -14.26 -7.06
N ILE A 421 -13.54 -14.80 -5.86
CA ILE A 421 -12.83 -14.41 -4.66
C ILE A 421 -11.32 -14.67 -4.83
N ASP A 422 -10.95 -15.81 -5.40
CA ASP A 422 -9.56 -16.24 -5.54
C ASP A 422 -8.76 -15.39 -6.54
N THR A 423 -9.42 -14.75 -7.49
CA THR A 423 -8.80 -13.87 -8.49
C THR A 423 -8.85 -12.40 -8.09
N THR A 424 -9.72 -12.02 -7.15
CA THR A 424 -9.83 -10.66 -6.65
C THR A 424 -8.69 -10.38 -5.66
N PRO A 425 -7.81 -9.38 -5.91
CA PRO A 425 -6.79 -9.04 -4.93
C PRO A 425 -7.37 -8.55 -3.60
N ASN A 426 -6.66 -8.83 -2.49
CA ASN A 426 -7.03 -8.33 -1.17
C ASN A 426 -6.98 -6.79 -1.11
N PHE A 427 -6.04 -6.18 -1.81
CA PHE A 427 -5.94 -4.73 -1.95
C PHE A 427 -5.96 -4.33 -3.41
N VAL A 428 -6.95 -3.54 -3.78
CA VAL A 428 -7.22 -3.00 -5.12
C VAL A 428 -7.12 -1.49 -5.04
N TYR A 429 -6.14 -0.91 -5.74
CA TYR A 429 -5.98 0.53 -5.85
C TYR A 429 -6.36 0.99 -7.25
N ILE A 430 -7.33 1.86 -7.37
CA ILE A 430 -7.89 2.32 -8.64
C ILE A 430 -7.64 3.81 -8.80
N THR A 431 -6.96 4.17 -9.88
CA THR A 431 -6.81 5.55 -10.31
C THR A 431 -7.47 5.69 -11.68
N PRO A 432 -8.54 6.49 -11.80
CA PRO A 432 -9.10 6.82 -13.10
C PRO A 432 -8.09 7.60 -13.97
N ASN A 433 -8.39 7.80 -15.24
CA ASN A 433 -7.62 8.68 -16.11
C ASN A 433 -7.92 10.17 -15.78
N LEU A 434 -7.10 11.11 -16.25
CA LEU A 434 -7.20 12.57 -15.98
C LEU A 434 -8.56 13.19 -16.25
N CYS A 435 -9.40 12.53 -17.05
CA CYS A 435 -10.74 13.02 -17.33
C CYS A 435 -11.76 12.47 -16.35
N ASP A 436 -11.62 11.20 -16.01
CA ASP A 436 -12.57 10.46 -15.19
C ASP A 436 -12.30 10.62 -13.69
N ASP A 437 -11.07 11.03 -13.31
CA ASP A 437 -10.71 11.35 -11.92
C ASP A 437 -11.19 12.74 -11.48
N GLY A 438 -11.54 13.61 -12.44
CA GLY A 438 -12.02 14.96 -12.19
C GLY A 438 -10.97 16.06 -12.33
N HIS A 439 -9.69 15.74 -12.61
CA HIS A 439 -8.63 16.71 -12.81
C HIS A 439 -8.89 17.60 -14.01
N ASP A 440 -9.07 16.99 -15.20
CA ASP A 440 -9.28 17.72 -16.45
C ASP A 440 -10.77 18.03 -16.68
N GLY A 441 -11.05 19.21 -17.23
CA GLY A 441 -12.39 19.67 -17.56
C GLY A 441 -13.18 20.21 -16.36
N ASP A 442 -14.25 20.97 -16.66
CA ASP A 442 -15.07 21.63 -15.62
C ASP A 442 -16.42 20.93 -15.35
N GLY A 443 -16.66 19.79 -16.00
CA GLY A 443 -17.89 19.02 -15.85
C GLY A 443 -19.11 19.58 -16.57
N THR A 444 -19.02 20.75 -17.21
CA THR A 444 -20.18 21.39 -17.86
C THR A 444 -20.46 20.86 -19.27
N GLY A 445 -19.46 20.23 -19.90
CA GLY A 445 -19.52 19.83 -21.31
C GLY A 445 -19.55 21.00 -22.29
N ALA A 446 -19.32 22.25 -21.84
CA ALA A 446 -19.26 23.43 -22.68
C ALA A 446 -18.05 23.34 -23.62
N ALA A 447 -18.20 23.93 -24.81
CA ALA A 447 -17.13 23.94 -25.82
C ALA A 447 -15.83 24.56 -25.28
N GLY A 448 -14.73 23.80 -25.35
CA GLY A 448 -13.41 24.19 -24.84
C GLY A 448 -13.25 24.11 -23.33
N LYS A 449 -14.22 23.55 -22.60
CA LYS A 449 -14.21 23.37 -21.15
C LYS A 449 -14.14 21.90 -20.72
N GLY A 450 -14.35 20.99 -21.67
CA GLY A 450 -14.23 19.55 -21.40
C GLY A 450 -12.80 19.05 -21.52
N CYS A 451 -12.64 17.80 -21.24
CA CYS A 451 -11.39 17.08 -21.35
C CYS A 451 -10.97 16.89 -22.82
N LYS A 452 -9.68 16.72 -23.08
CA LYS A 452 -9.15 16.45 -24.44
C LYS A 452 -9.71 15.18 -25.08
N SER A 453 -10.14 14.19 -24.27
CA SER A 453 -10.83 12.98 -24.75
C SER A 453 -12.23 13.26 -25.32
N GLY A 454 -12.78 14.46 -25.11
CA GLY A 454 -14.16 14.82 -25.43
C GLY A 454 -15.17 14.60 -24.29
N ALA A 455 -14.74 14.02 -23.17
CA ALA A 455 -15.55 13.90 -21.97
C ALA A 455 -15.75 15.28 -21.28
N PRO A 456 -16.83 15.49 -20.50
CA PRO A 456 -17.02 16.74 -19.79
C PRO A 456 -15.95 17.02 -18.72
N GLY A 457 -15.31 15.98 -18.18
CA GLY A 457 -14.36 16.10 -17.07
C GLY A 457 -15.03 16.46 -15.74
N GLY A 458 -14.25 16.92 -14.77
CA GLY A 458 -14.73 17.38 -13.47
C GLY A 458 -15.65 16.37 -12.77
N LEU A 459 -16.52 16.86 -11.90
CA LEU A 459 -17.46 16.02 -11.13
C LEU A 459 -18.41 15.18 -12.01
N THR A 460 -18.74 15.65 -13.19
CA THR A 460 -19.61 14.90 -14.13
C THR A 460 -18.96 13.61 -14.62
N SER A 461 -17.67 13.64 -14.94
CA SER A 461 -16.93 12.44 -15.33
C SER A 461 -16.66 11.52 -14.13
N ILE A 462 -16.33 12.08 -12.96
CA ILE A 462 -16.27 11.32 -11.69
C ILE A 462 -17.57 10.54 -11.47
N ASP A 463 -18.72 11.20 -11.58
CA ASP A 463 -20.04 10.58 -11.35
C ASP A 463 -20.29 9.42 -12.32
N ALA A 464 -19.97 9.61 -13.59
CA ALA A 464 -20.08 8.57 -14.61
C ALA A 464 -19.13 7.37 -14.34
N PHE A 465 -17.89 7.64 -13.96
CA PHE A 465 -16.91 6.62 -13.60
C PHE A 465 -17.38 5.79 -12.39
N LEU A 466 -17.77 6.44 -11.31
CA LEU A 466 -18.27 5.76 -10.12
C LEU A 466 -19.53 4.97 -10.40
N LYS A 467 -20.45 5.50 -11.21
CA LYS A 467 -21.68 4.81 -11.62
C LYS A 467 -21.41 3.56 -12.45
N LYS A 468 -20.28 3.49 -13.17
CA LYS A 468 -19.82 2.28 -13.86
C LYS A 468 -19.22 1.30 -12.86
N TRP A 469 -18.19 1.70 -12.11
CA TRP A 469 -17.34 0.76 -11.40
C TRP A 469 -17.84 0.35 -10.01
N VAL A 470 -18.46 1.24 -9.25
CA VAL A 470 -18.94 0.89 -7.89
C VAL A 470 -19.95 -0.26 -7.90
N PRO A 471 -20.98 -0.29 -8.78
CA PRO A 471 -21.90 -1.43 -8.84
C PRO A 471 -21.22 -2.73 -9.27
N ILE A 472 -20.23 -2.69 -10.16
CA ILE A 472 -19.46 -3.86 -10.59
C ILE A 472 -18.69 -4.45 -9.41
N ILE A 473 -17.98 -3.61 -8.65
CA ILE A 473 -17.25 -4.04 -7.44
C ILE A 473 -18.24 -4.60 -6.41
N GLN A 474 -19.34 -3.90 -6.12
CA GLN A 474 -20.34 -4.33 -5.15
C GLN A 474 -21.04 -5.65 -5.55
N ALA A 475 -21.12 -5.94 -6.85
CA ALA A 475 -21.68 -7.20 -7.34
C ALA A 475 -20.72 -8.38 -7.17
N SER A 476 -19.42 -8.16 -7.02
CA SER A 476 -18.40 -9.20 -6.88
C SER A 476 -18.61 -10.06 -5.62
N ALA A 477 -18.16 -11.30 -5.69
CA ALA A 477 -18.23 -12.21 -4.54
C ALA A 477 -17.31 -11.75 -3.39
N ALA A 478 -16.15 -11.19 -3.72
CA ALA A 478 -15.19 -10.67 -2.75
C ALA A 478 -15.78 -9.51 -1.93
N TYR A 479 -16.37 -8.51 -2.60
CA TYR A 479 -17.01 -7.41 -1.89
C TYR A 479 -18.17 -7.89 -0.99
N LYS A 480 -19.02 -8.78 -1.47
CA LYS A 480 -20.15 -9.30 -0.69
C LYS A 480 -19.70 -10.10 0.52
N GLN A 481 -18.56 -10.76 0.45
CA GLN A 481 -18.00 -11.55 1.55
C GLN A 481 -17.45 -10.64 2.65
N ASP A 482 -16.51 -9.76 2.31
CA ASP A 482 -15.74 -8.98 3.28
C ASP A 482 -15.14 -7.69 2.68
N GLY A 483 -15.84 -7.09 1.72
CA GLY A 483 -15.34 -5.95 0.97
C GLY A 483 -15.50 -4.59 1.68
N LEU A 484 -14.59 -3.69 1.34
CA LEU A 484 -14.63 -2.26 1.67
C LEU A 484 -14.26 -1.46 0.44
N ILE A 485 -15.12 -0.56 -0.01
CA ILE A 485 -14.77 0.46 -1.00
C ILE A 485 -14.49 1.76 -0.24
N ILE A 486 -13.38 2.41 -0.55
CA ILE A 486 -12.98 3.74 -0.08
C ILE A 486 -12.91 4.63 -1.30
N ILE A 487 -13.69 5.71 -1.32
CA ILE A 487 -13.66 6.74 -2.35
C ILE A 487 -13.15 8.00 -1.68
N ASN A 488 -11.96 8.43 -2.04
CA ASN A 488 -11.34 9.63 -1.53
C ASN A 488 -10.85 10.52 -2.67
N PHE A 489 -10.48 11.74 -2.34
CA PHE A 489 -9.78 12.66 -3.24
C PHE A 489 -8.35 12.83 -2.73
N ASP A 490 -7.43 13.06 -3.64
CA ASP A 490 -6.03 13.31 -3.32
C ASP A 490 -5.87 14.61 -2.56
N GLU A 491 -6.39 15.70 -3.12
CA GLU A 491 -6.36 17.04 -2.54
C GLU A 491 -7.64 17.83 -2.88
N SER A 492 -7.78 19.01 -2.29
CA SER A 492 -8.83 19.95 -2.68
C SER A 492 -8.47 20.72 -3.96
N ASN A 493 -9.46 21.38 -4.54
CA ASN A 493 -9.24 22.14 -5.77
C ASN A 493 -8.37 23.38 -5.51
N ALA A 494 -7.11 23.34 -5.94
CA ALA A 494 -6.19 24.47 -5.89
C ALA A 494 -6.62 25.67 -6.79
N ALA A 495 -7.49 25.45 -7.78
CA ALA A 495 -7.97 26.51 -8.67
C ALA A 495 -8.79 27.60 -7.94
N SER A 496 -9.25 27.34 -6.72
CA SER A 496 -9.85 28.34 -5.84
C SER A 496 -8.82 29.24 -5.13
N SER A 497 -7.53 28.91 -5.24
CA SER A 497 -6.45 29.65 -4.58
C SER A 497 -6.16 30.96 -5.28
N PRO A 498 -5.97 32.06 -4.54
CA PRO A 498 -5.72 33.36 -5.16
C PRO A 498 -4.38 33.35 -5.89
N MET A 499 -4.43 33.73 -7.18
CA MET A 499 -3.24 33.94 -7.98
C MET A 499 -2.71 35.37 -7.77
N THR A 500 -1.43 35.50 -7.42
CA THR A 500 -0.79 36.82 -7.29
C THR A 500 0.14 37.10 -8.44
N THR A 501 0.23 38.38 -8.81
CA THR A 501 1.17 38.88 -9.81
C THR A 501 2.09 39.92 -9.19
N SER A 502 3.37 39.78 -9.48
CA SER A 502 4.37 40.77 -9.09
C SER A 502 5.39 40.96 -10.21
N PHE A 503 6.23 42.00 -10.10
CA PHE A 503 7.27 42.28 -11.07
C PHE A 503 8.61 42.40 -10.35
N ASN A 504 9.70 42.03 -11.02
CA ASN A 504 11.03 42.34 -10.51
C ASN A 504 11.32 43.84 -10.56
N ALA A 505 12.38 44.30 -9.88
CA ALA A 505 12.69 45.72 -9.71
C ALA A 505 12.91 46.48 -11.05
N SER A 506 13.30 45.80 -12.12
CA SER A 506 13.49 46.37 -13.46
C SER A 506 12.27 46.26 -14.35
N TYR A 507 11.18 45.67 -13.89
CA TYR A 507 9.99 45.30 -14.68
C TYR A 507 10.32 44.50 -15.95
N SER A 508 11.42 43.76 -15.94
CA SER A 508 11.79 42.86 -17.04
C SER A 508 11.22 41.45 -16.91
N GLN A 509 10.73 41.09 -15.71
CA GLN A 509 10.11 39.82 -15.39
C GLN A 509 8.80 40.04 -14.62
N MET A 510 7.75 39.36 -15.08
CA MET A 510 6.50 39.20 -14.38
C MET A 510 6.51 37.86 -13.64
N ASN A 511 6.18 37.86 -12.36
CA ASN A 511 5.99 36.65 -11.58
C ASN A 511 4.50 36.38 -11.43
N LEU A 512 4.09 35.20 -11.79
CA LEU A 512 2.75 34.67 -11.62
C LEU A 512 2.81 33.54 -10.58
N THR A 513 2.28 33.78 -9.39
CA THR A 513 2.37 32.84 -8.27
C THR A 513 0.99 32.33 -7.91
N ILE A 514 0.83 31.01 -7.89
CA ILE A 514 -0.34 30.30 -7.37
C ILE A 514 -0.12 30.14 -5.87
N ASN A 515 -1.07 30.62 -5.05
CA ASN A 515 -0.97 30.49 -3.60
C ASN A 515 -1.76 29.26 -3.16
N LEU A 516 -1.10 28.35 -2.47
CA LEU A 516 -1.66 27.08 -1.97
C LEU A 516 -1.74 27.16 -0.45
N PRO A 517 -2.95 27.28 0.14
CA PRO A 517 -3.10 27.50 1.58
C PRO A 517 -2.67 26.32 2.42
N GLY A 518 -2.96 25.09 1.99
CA GLY A 518 -2.45 23.88 2.60
C GLY A 518 -2.98 23.58 3.99
N ALA A 519 -4.30 23.73 4.22
CA ALA A 519 -4.89 23.33 5.50
C ALA A 519 -4.72 21.82 5.72
N SER A 520 -4.36 21.45 6.94
CA SER A 520 -4.08 20.07 7.33
C SER A 520 -4.83 19.68 8.60
N CYS A 521 -4.94 18.38 8.84
CA CYS A 521 -5.38 17.87 10.14
C CYS A 521 -4.29 17.04 10.82
N CYS A 522 -4.65 16.52 11.98
CA CYS A 522 -4.01 15.34 12.57
C CYS A 522 -2.55 15.57 12.98
N THR A 523 -2.18 16.82 13.28
CA THR A 523 -0.80 17.22 13.64
C THR A 523 0.24 16.92 12.56
N GLN A 524 -0.18 16.97 11.28
CA GLN A 524 0.70 16.70 10.15
C GLN A 524 1.96 17.58 10.17
N GLN A 525 3.09 16.96 9.86
CA GLN A 525 4.40 17.62 9.83
C GLN A 525 4.88 17.82 8.39
N THR A 526 5.69 18.85 8.18
CA THR A 526 6.25 19.20 6.87
C THR A 526 7.17 18.11 6.28
N GLY A 527 7.91 17.40 7.13
CA GLY A 527 8.95 16.50 6.66
C GLY A 527 10.31 17.18 6.50
N PRO A 528 11.38 16.40 6.22
CA PRO A 528 12.77 16.90 6.22
C PRO A 528 13.18 17.55 4.90
N ASN A 529 12.44 17.36 3.81
CA ASN A 529 12.90 17.66 2.45
C ASN A 529 12.43 19.03 1.93
N VAL A 530 11.34 19.54 2.46
CA VAL A 530 10.73 20.83 2.10
C VAL A 530 10.54 21.70 3.33
N LYS A 531 10.33 23.00 3.13
CA LYS A 531 10.10 23.97 4.21
C LYS A 531 8.81 24.71 3.97
N ARG A 532 8.14 25.15 5.04
CA ARG A 532 6.90 25.93 4.93
C ARG A 532 6.98 27.23 5.74
N PRO A 533 6.50 28.36 5.21
CA PRO A 533 6.06 28.55 3.83
C PRO A 533 7.22 28.46 2.83
N GLU A 534 6.93 28.16 1.59
CA GLU A 534 7.94 27.97 0.54
C GLU A 534 7.46 28.51 -0.82
N ASP A 535 8.38 29.12 -1.56
CA ASP A 535 8.18 29.53 -2.95
C ASP A 535 8.93 28.59 -3.88
N GLN A 536 8.25 28.04 -4.86
CA GLN A 536 8.86 27.24 -5.92
C GLN A 536 8.70 27.88 -7.28
N VAL A 537 9.75 27.88 -8.09
CA VAL A 537 9.71 28.30 -9.48
C VAL A 537 9.48 27.08 -10.36
N MET A 538 8.28 27.00 -10.95
CA MET A 538 7.91 25.91 -11.85
C MET A 538 8.50 26.10 -13.25
N SER A 539 8.46 27.31 -13.78
CA SER A 539 8.93 27.62 -15.13
C SER A 539 9.26 29.10 -15.29
N THR A 540 10.18 29.40 -16.19
CA THR A 540 10.43 30.77 -16.68
C THR A 540 10.30 30.76 -18.20
N LEU A 541 9.30 31.46 -18.71
CA LEU A 541 8.94 31.48 -20.11
C LEU A 541 9.18 32.87 -20.73
N PRO A 542 9.64 32.96 -22.00
CA PRO A 542 9.63 34.23 -22.74
C PRO A 542 8.23 34.82 -22.83
N ILE A 543 8.13 36.16 -22.86
CA ILE A 543 6.86 36.89 -22.94
C ILE A 543 5.99 36.47 -24.14
N ALA A 544 6.60 35.94 -25.21
CA ALA A 544 5.89 35.41 -26.37
C ALA A 544 4.87 34.32 -26.03
N TYR A 545 5.03 33.62 -24.89
CA TYR A 545 4.09 32.60 -24.42
C TYR A 545 2.93 33.17 -23.59
N ALA A 546 2.89 34.48 -23.32
CA ALA A 546 1.85 35.10 -22.48
C ALA A 546 0.42 34.82 -23.00
N SER A 547 0.22 34.82 -24.30
CA SER A 547 -1.11 34.57 -24.89
C SER A 547 -1.60 33.16 -24.68
N THR A 548 -0.70 32.16 -24.61
CA THR A 548 -1.06 30.75 -24.30
C THR A 548 -1.47 30.57 -22.84
N LEU A 549 -1.01 31.47 -21.97
CA LEU A 549 -1.39 31.53 -20.55
C LEU A 549 -2.62 32.45 -20.32
N GLY A 550 -3.28 32.94 -21.37
CA GLY A 550 -4.41 33.83 -21.23
C GLY A 550 -4.04 35.24 -20.74
N ILE A 551 -2.74 35.60 -20.72
CA ILE A 551 -2.24 36.89 -20.24
C ILE A 551 -2.34 37.92 -21.35
N ASN A 552 -3.04 39.03 -21.10
CA ASN A 552 -3.12 40.15 -22.04
C ASN A 552 -1.85 41.00 -21.96
N THR A 553 -0.94 40.83 -22.92
CA THR A 553 0.34 41.54 -22.97
C THR A 553 0.20 43.05 -23.13
N ALA A 554 -0.95 43.55 -23.65
CA ALA A 554 -1.19 44.98 -23.77
C ALA A 554 -1.34 45.71 -22.42
N LEU A 555 -1.59 44.94 -21.35
CA LEU A 555 -1.70 45.47 -20.00
C LEU A 555 -0.39 45.40 -19.21
N LEU A 556 0.67 44.86 -19.81
CA LEU A 556 1.97 44.70 -19.16
C LEU A 556 2.92 45.86 -19.51
N PRO A 557 3.86 46.20 -18.61
CA PRO A 557 4.98 47.08 -18.97
C PRO A 557 5.74 46.55 -20.19
N SER A 558 6.07 47.41 -21.11
CA SER A 558 6.80 47.03 -22.35
C SER A 558 8.20 46.48 -22.11
N THR A 559 8.69 46.61 -20.90
CA THR A 559 9.98 46.06 -20.43
C THR A 559 9.94 44.59 -20.09
N VAL A 560 8.75 43.98 -19.90
CA VAL A 560 8.61 42.56 -19.53
C VAL A 560 9.06 41.69 -20.70
N GLN A 561 10.05 40.85 -20.45
CA GLN A 561 10.61 39.89 -21.40
C GLN A 561 10.35 38.44 -21.00
N PHE A 562 10.15 38.19 -19.70
CA PHE A 562 9.95 36.85 -19.15
C PHE A 562 8.76 36.80 -18.20
N ILE A 563 8.11 35.63 -18.17
CA ILE A 563 7.09 35.28 -17.19
C ILE A 563 7.65 34.12 -16.35
N GLN A 564 7.75 34.34 -15.05
CA GLN A 564 8.08 33.29 -14.11
C GLN A 564 6.76 32.77 -13.49
N ILE A 565 6.54 31.46 -13.62
CA ILE A 565 5.42 30.78 -12.99
C ILE A 565 5.94 30.09 -11.75
N GLY A 566 5.29 30.31 -10.62
CA GLY A 566 5.67 29.74 -9.34
C GLY A 566 4.47 29.33 -8.51
N MET A 567 4.74 28.59 -7.47
CA MET A 567 3.80 28.22 -6.42
C MET A 567 4.30 28.75 -5.07
N HIS A 568 3.38 29.22 -4.27
CA HIS A 568 3.62 29.61 -2.87
C HIS A 568 2.83 28.67 -1.98
N TYR A 569 3.52 27.88 -1.20
CA TYR A 569 2.92 26.92 -0.26
C TYR A 569 2.90 27.53 1.14
N ASP A 570 1.72 27.87 1.65
CA ASP A 570 1.55 28.36 3.02
C ASP A 570 1.60 27.24 4.06
N GLY A 571 0.95 26.11 3.76
CA GLY A 571 0.77 24.97 4.64
C GLY A 571 1.33 23.67 4.10
N VAL A 572 1.11 22.60 4.86
CA VAL A 572 1.63 21.25 4.56
C VAL A 572 0.53 20.30 4.07
N GLY A 573 -0.75 20.67 4.18
CA GLY A 573 -1.87 19.82 3.80
C GLY A 573 -2.40 20.10 2.40
N GLY A 574 -3.29 19.21 1.92
CA GLY A 574 -4.02 19.35 0.67
C GLY A 574 -5.48 19.80 0.88
N ASP A 575 -5.77 20.48 1.98
CA ASP A 575 -7.10 20.96 2.36
C ASP A 575 -8.17 19.85 2.52
N ARG A 576 -9.41 20.25 2.83
CA ARG A 576 -10.49 19.33 3.15
C ARG A 576 -11.23 18.83 1.91
N THR A 577 -11.22 17.50 1.69
CA THR A 577 -11.83 16.84 0.54
C THR A 577 -13.06 16.00 0.87
N GLY A 578 -13.09 15.37 2.07
CA GLY A 578 -14.07 14.33 2.41
C GLY A 578 -13.76 12.98 1.77
N ALA A 579 -14.41 11.93 2.30
CA ALA A 579 -14.33 10.58 1.72
C ALA A 579 -15.60 9.78 2.02
N VAL A 580 -15.90 8.76 1.20
CA VAL A 580 -17.01 7.83 1.39
C VAL A 580 -16.49 6.40 1.51
N LEU A 581 -16.98 5.68 2.53
CA LEU A 581 -16.68 4.28 2.76
C LEU A 581 -17.93 3.42 2.63
N LEU A 582 -17.87 2.38 1.80
CA LEU A 582 -18.99 1.45 1.56
C LEU A 582 -18.56 0.03 1.94
N SER A 583 -19.30 -0.62 2.81
CA SER A 583 -19.05 -2.01 3.20
C SER A 583 -20.31 -2.65 3.78
N PRO A 584 -20.48 -3.99 3.64
CA PRO A 584 -21.52 -4.71 4.38
C PRO A 584 -21.41 -4.58 5.91
N PHE A 585 -20.25 -4.13 6.42
CA PHE A 585 -19.94 -3.98 7.85
C PHE A 585 -20.05 -2.55 8.34
N ILE A 586 -20.52 -1.63 7.51
CA ILE A 586 -20.77 -0.23 7.86
C ILE A 586 -22.29 -0.01 7.91
N LYS A 587 -22.77 0.64 8.96
CA LYS A 587 -24.17 1.05 9.03
C LYS A 587 -24.43 2.19 8.04
N ALA A 588 -25.38 2.00 7.16
CA ALA A 588 -25.80 3.04 6.21
C ALA A 588 -26.18 4.35 6.92
N GLY A 589 -25.75 5.47 6.35
CA GLY A 589 -25.98 6.81 6.89
C GLY A 589 -25.07 7.17 8.07
N THR A 590 -23.98 6.43 8.29
CA THR A 590 -22.94 6.83 9.25
C THR A 590 -22.26 8.11 8.79
N THR A 591 -21.95 9.00 9.73
CA THR A 591 -21.14 10.19 9.49
C THR A 591 -20.09 10.29 10.58
N SER A 592 -18.83 10.50 10.19
CA SER A 592 -17.73 10.76 11.12
C SER A 592 -17.16 12.14 10.85
N ASP A 593 -17.01 12.93 11.92
CA ASP A 593 -16.34 14.23 11.93
C ASP A 593 -14.91 14.16 12.51
N THR A 594 -14.42 12.94 12.75
CA THR A 594 -13.03 12.70 13.12
C THR A 594 -12.10 13.19 12.02
N GLY A 595 -11.02 13.88 12.40
CA GLY A 595 -9.99 14.30 11.46
C GLY A 595 -9.21 13.11 10.94
N TYR A 596 -9.18 12.95 9.64
CA TYR A 596 -8.42 11.94 8.90
C TYR A 596 -7.63 12.58 7.76
N ASN A 597 -6.53 11.97 7.36
CA ASN A 597 -5.77 12.33 6.17
C ASN A 597 -5.20 11.06 5.50
N HIS A 598 -4.37 11.20 4.48
CA HIS A 598 -3.80 10.07 3.77
C HIS A 598 -2.91 9.17 4.65
N TYR A 599 -2.22 9.73 5.65
CA TYR A 599 -1.49 8.92 6.64
C TYR A 599 -2.45 8.12 7.54
N SER A 600 -3.60 8.69 7.89
CA SER A 600 -4.68 7.99 8.60
C SER A 600 -5.26 6.85 7.78
N LEU A 601 -5.44 7.05 6.46
CA LEU A 601 -5.85 6.01 5.52
C LEU A 601 -4.83 4.87 5.50
N LEU A 602 -3.55 5.17 5.27
CA LEU A 602 -2.49 4.17 5.26
C LEU A 602 -2.44 3.37 6.55
N LYS A 603 -2.42 4.04 7.71
CA LYS A 603 -2.44 3.39 9.02
C LYS A 603 -3.67 2.49 9.22
N SER A 604 -4.82 2.93 8.70
CA SER A 604 -6.06 2.14 8.78
C SER A 604 -5.99 0.88 7.93
N LEU A 605 -5.37 0.95 6.75
CA LEU A 605 -5.11 -0.20 5.87
C LEU A 605 -4.12 -1.17 6.52
N GLU A 606 -3.00 -0.66 7.05
CA GLU A 606 -2.01 -1.46 7.77
C GLU A 606 -2.65 -2.23 8.94
N ASN A 607 -3.52 -1.57 9.71
CA ASN A 607 -4.27 -2.22 10.79
C ASN A 607 -5.22 -3.32 10.27
N ARG A 608 -5.94 -3.08 9.16
CA ARG A 608 -6.87 -4.06 8.58
C ARG A 608 -6.17 -5.32 8.08
N PHE A 609 -4.95 -5.18 7.61
CA PHE A 609 -4.13 -6.31 7.18
C PHE A 609 -3.22 -6.86 8.29
N GLY A 610 -3.34 -6.34 9.52
CA GLY A 610 -2.58 -6.83 10.68
C GLY A 610 -1.08 -6.58 10.59
N ILE A 611 -0.67 -5.53 9.90
CA ILE A 611 0.74 -5.16 9.69
C ILE A 611 1.38 -4.73 11.03
N PRO A 612 2.56 -5.26 11.40
CA PRO A 612 3.17 -5.00 12.70
C PRO A 612 3.83 -3.64 12.86
N GLU A 613 4.28 -3.04 11.76
CA GLU A 613 4.99 -1.76 11.73
C GLU A 613 4.37 -0.84 10.68
N TYR A 614 4.16 0.42 11.07
CA TYR A 614 3.60 1.42 10.16
C TYR A 614 4.69 2.11 9.35
N LEU A 615 4.35 2.60 8.15
CA LEU A 615 5.25 3.30 7.24
C LEU A 615 5.26 4.81 7.49
N GLY A 616 6.43 5.42 7.38
CA GLY A 616 6.59 6.87 7.38
C GLY A 616 5.81 7.57 8.50
N TYR A 617 5.02 8.57 8.14
CA TYR A 617 4.16 9.30 9.08
C TYR A 617 2.88 8.55 9.48
N ALA A 618 2.53 7.44 8.86
CA ALA A 618 1.47 6.56 9.38
C ALA A 618 1.81 6.00 10.77
N ASP A 619 3.10 6.03 11.18
CA ASP A 619 3.55 5.63 12.52
C ASP A 619 3.24 6.68 13.63
N ASP A 620 2.72 7.85 13.30
CA ASP A 620 2.33 8.83 14.32
C ASP A 620 1.23 8.26 15.23
N ALA A 621 1.51 8.24 16.54
CA ALA A 621 0.60 7.71 17.54
C ALA A 621 -0.72 8.48 17.64
N ASN A 622 -0.73 9.76 17.25
CA ASN A 622 -1.90 10.64 17.33
C ASN A 622 -2.84 10.51 16.14
N LEU A 623 -2.46 9.80 15.07
CA LEU A 623 -3.34 9.59 13.92
C LEU A 623 -4.52 8.71 14.29
N ALA A 624 -5.73 9.22 14.04
CA ALA A 624 -6.95 8.44 14.09
C ALA A 624 -6.94 7.37 12.97
N THR A 625 -7.56 6.23 13.22
CA THR A 625 -7.77 5.16 12.26
C THR A 625 -9.26 4.87 12.10
N PHE A 626 -9.66 4.29 10.97
CA PHE A 626 -11.04 3.91 10.70
C PHE A 626 -11.52 2.85 11.70
N GLY A 627 -12.19 3.29 12.74
CA GLY A 627 -12.55 2.51 13.91
C GLY A 627 -14.05 2.34 14.12
N SER A 628 -14.46 2.34 15.39
CA SER A 628 -15.86 2.17 15.80
C SER A 628 -16.78 3.34 15.47
N ASP A 629 -16.24 4.50 15.09
CA ASP A 629 -16.98 5.63 14.53
C ASP A 629 -17.52 5.33 13.12
N ILE A 630 -16.94 4.35 12.43
CA ILE A 630 -17.26 3.96 11.07
C ILE A 630 -17.84 2.54 11.03
N PHE A 631 -17.18 1.57 11.65
CA PHE A 631 -17.54 0.16 11.60
C PHE A 631 -18.41 -0.26 12.78
N ASN A 632 -19.53 -0.91 12.50
CA ASN A 632 -20.44 -1.49 13.50
C ASN A 632 -20.02 -2.94 13.84
N GLN A 633 -18.85 -3.11 14.43
CA GLN A 633 -18.34 -4.43 14.80
C GLN A 633 -18.65 -4.81 16.24
#